data_3ca076575f251bf837c0b3f229f2b3fc
#
_entry.id   3ca076575f251bf837c0b3f229f2b3fc
#
_cell.length_a   1.000
_cell.length_b   1.000
_cell.length_c   1.000
_cell.angle_alpha   90.00
_cell.angle_beta   90.00
_cell.angle_gamma   90.00
#
_symmetry.space_group_name_H-M   'P 1'
#
loop_
_entity.id
_entity.type
_entity.pdbx_description
1 polymer ?
#
loop_
_entity_poly.entity_id
_entity_poly.type
_entity_poly.pdbx_seq_one_letter_code
_entity_poly.pdbx_strand_id
1 'polypeptide(L)'
;MDLAARILERGRVRLEPFEERHRAGLAAVADADPEIFRHMPFPVAKQGYGAWFDLLRKDQAEGRSIPHAVLLDGAIVGQSCYLNIRPRDAGVEIGSTWYARSAQGGIVNPSCKLLLIGNAFAQGAERVELKTDALNAQSRAAMLKMGATFEGIHRKHMRRADGTLRDTAWFSVIREYWPAVRAGLEARLTAAGQSGFDDG
;
A
#
# COMPACT_ATOMS: atom_id res chain seq x y z
N MET A 1 -7.07 18.23 5.09
CA MET A 1 -6.87 16.80 5.40
C MET A 1 -5.97 16.67 6.62
N ASP A 2 -6.37 15.90 7.60
CA ASP A 2 -5.59 15.63 8.82
C ASP A 2 -5.37 14.11 8.96
N LEU A 3 -4.44 13.59 8.17
CA LEU A 3 -4.18 12.17 8.06
C LEU A 3 -3.27 11.70 9.22
N ALA A 4 -3.85 11.05 10.22
CA ALA A 4 -3.16 10.51 11.37
C ALA A 4 -2.90 9.00 11.26
N ALA A 5 -1.80 8.55 11.89
CA ALA A 5 -1.48 7.14 12.03
C ALA A 5 -2.51 6.44 12.92
N ARG A 6 -3.10 5.34 12.44
CA ARG A 6 -4.12 4.56 13.16
C ARG A 6 -3.94 3.07 12.88
N ILE A 7 -4.35 2.25 13.82
CA ILE A 7 -4.62 0.85 13.55
C ILE A 7 -5.90 0.78 12.71
N LEU A 8 -5.85 0.02 11.61
CA LEU A 8 -6.98 -0.23 10.72
C LEU A 8 -7.21 -1.72 10.65
N GLU A 9 -8.45 -2.16 10.78
CA GLU A 9 -8.75 -3.59 10.88
C GLU A 9 -10.04 -3.95 10.13
N ARG A 10 -10.03 -5.10 9.46
CA ARG A 10 -11.20 -5.72 8.85
C ARG A 10 -11.06 -7.23 8.82
N GLY A 11 -11.87 -7.92 9.60
CA GLY A 11 -11.84 -9.38 9.70
C GLY A 11 -10.45 -9.89 10.11
N ARG A 12 -9.85 -10.68 9.24
CA ARG A 12 -8.53 -11.29 9.48
C ARG A 12 -7.33 -10.38 9.17
N VAL A 13 -7.58 -9.22 8.55
CA VAL A 13 -6.51 -8.30 8.11
C VAL A 13 -6.45 -7.09 9.00
N ARG A 14 -5.25 -6.81 9.52
CA ARG A 14 -4.95 -5.68 10.39
C ARG A 14 -3.73 -4.92 9.88
N LEU A 15 -3.79 -3.61 9.92
CA LEU A 15 -2.70 -2.70 9.59
C LEU A 15 -2.30 -1.94 10.86
N GLU A 16 -1.03 -2.02 11.22
CA GLU A 16 -0.50 -1.33 12.39
C GLU A 16 0.57 -0.32 11.97
N PRO A 17 0.50 0.95 12.43
CA PRO A 17 1.59 1.90 12.20
C PRO A 17 2.92 1.31 12.65
N PHE A 18 4.01 1.58 11.92
CA PHE A 18 5.31 1.00 12.22
C PHE A 18 5.78 1.33 13.64
N GLU A 19 6.17 0.29 14.33
CA GLU A 19 6.89 0.30 15.60
C GLU A 19 8.09 -0.64 15.51
N GLU A 20 9.06 -0.50 16.42
CA GLU A 20 10.27 -1.35 16.40
C GLU A 20 9.98 -2.85 16.49
N ARG A 21 8.91 -3.22 17.20
CA ARG A 21 8.46 -4.62 17.31
C ARG A 21 8.14 -5.28 15.96
N HIS A 22 7.86 -4.50 14.91
CA HIS A 22 7.55 -5.03 13.57
C HIS A 22 8.79 -5.37 12.75
N ARG A 23 9.98 -4.81 13.11
CA ARG A 23 11.23 -4.93 12.34
C ARG A 23 11.58 -6.37 12.00
N ALA A 24 11.70 -7.21 13.02
CA ALA A 24 12.15 -8.59 12.85
C ALA A 24 11.18 -9.41 11.99
N GLY A 25 9.87 -9.25 12.21
CA GLY A 25 8.86 -9.96 11.43
C GLY A 25 8.83 -9.52 9.97
N LEU A 26 8.90 -8.21 9.70
CA LEU A 26 8.96 -7.67 8.34
C LEU A 26 10.24 -8.10 7.62
N ALA A 27 11.39 -8.07 8.30
CA ALA A 27 12.66 -8.53 7.73
C ALA A 27 12.60 -10.02 7.37
N ALA A 28 12.09 -10.87 8.26
CA ALA A 28 11.97 -12.31 7.99
C ALA A 28 11.10 -12.60 6.76
N VAL A 29 9.97 -11.88 6.59
CA VAL A 29 9.11 -12.02 5.40
C VAL A 29 9.80 -11.51 4.14
N ALA A 30 10.52 -10.39 4.23
CA ALA A 30 11.25 -9.81 3.10
C ALA A 30 12.41 -10.70 2.62
N ASP A 31 13.16 -11.27 3.55
CA ASP A 31 14.33 -12.09 3.26
C ASP A 31 13.94 -13.47 2.69
N ALA A 32 12.73 -13.96 2.99
CA ALA A 32 12.21 -15.21 2.48
C ALA A 32 11.99 -15.21 0.96
N ASP A 33 11.71 -14.06 0.34
CA ASP A 33 11.50 -13.95 -1.12
C ASP A 33 11.90 -12.54 -1.63
N PRO A 34 13.18 -12.29 -1.92
CA PRO A 34 13.67 -11.01 -2.42
C PRO A 34 13.05 -10.57 -3.76
N GLU A 35 12.52 -11.52 -4.54
CA GLU A 35 11.91 -11.24 -5.85
C GLU A 35 10.65 -10.36 -5.78
N ILE A 36 9.98 -10.30 -4.61
CA ILE A 36 8.83 -9.40 -4.41
C ILE A 36 9.20 -7.92 -4.56
N PHE A 37 10.50 -7.59 -4.43
CA PHE A 37 11.02 -6.21 -4.52
C PHE A 37 11.53 -5.82 -5.91
N ARG A 38 11.49 -6.70 -6.91
CA ARG A 38 12.08 -6.45 -8.24
C ARG A 38 11.61 -5.17 -8.94
N HIS A 39 10.40 -4.69 -8.64
CA HIS A 39 9.81 -3.46 -9.18
C HIS A 39 9.86 -2.29 -8.20
N MET A 40 10.46 -2.47 -7.02
CA MET A 40 10.61 -1.41 -6.03
C MET A 40 11.82 -0.53 -6.35
N PRO A 41 11.76 0.78 -6.09
CA PRO A 41 12.89 1.67 -6.30
C PRO A 41 14.00 1.48 -5.26
N PHE A 42 13.66 0.98 -4.06
CA PHE A 42 14.64 0.74 -3.00
C PHE A 42 15.33 -0.62 -3.20
N PRO A 43 16.67 -0.69 -3.16
CA PRO A 43 17.41 -1.92 -3.44
C PRO A 43 17.48 -2.87 -2.23
N VAL A 44 16.35 -3.40 -1.79
CA VAL A 44 16.24 -4.30 -0.62
C VAL A 44 17.20 -5.49 -0.74
N ALA A 45 17.32 -6.08 -1.92
CA ALA A 45 18.23 -7.21 -2.15
C ALA A 45 19.72 -6.88 -1.90
N LYS A 46 20.12 -5.60 -2.00
CA LYS A 46 21.52 -5.15 -1.79
C LYS A 46 21.75 -4.59 -0.39
N GLN A 47 20.80 -3.86 0.16
CA GLN A 47 20.94 -3.12 1.42
C GLN A 47 20.27 -3.80 2.60
N GLY A 48 19.45 -4.83 2.34
CA GLY A 48 18.63 -5.49 3.33
C GLY A 48 17.37 -4.70 3.69
N TYR A 49 16.36 -5.41 4.20
CA TYR A 49 15.10 -4.79 4.60
C TYR A 49 15.27 -3.83 5.78
N GLY A 50 16.20 -4.11 6.69
CA GLY A 50 16.48 -3.26 7.86
C GLY A 50 16.78 -1.81 7.50
N ALA A 51 17.60 -1.58 6.47
CA ALA A 51 17.91 -0.23 5.99
C ALA A 51 16.66 0.49 5.44
N TRP A 52 15.77 -0.24 4.77
CA TRP A 52 14.51 0.33 4.31
C TRP A 52 13.56 0.61 5.45
N PHE A 53 13.50 -0.26 6.45
CA PHE A 53 12.73 -0.02 7.67
C PHE A 53 13.18 1.26 8.37
N ASP A 54 14.50 1.46 8.54
CA ASP A 54 15.07 2.67 9.16
C ASP A 54 14.69 3.94 8.38
N LEU A 55 14.78 3.89 7.06
CA LEU A 55 14.35 4.99 6.19
C LEU A 55 12.87 5.33 6.39
N LEU A 56 11.99 4.33 6.40
CA LEU A 56 10.56 4.54 6.60
C LEU A 56 10.23 5.04 8.01
N ARG A 57 10.96 4.59 9.04
CA ARG A 57 10.82 5.10 10.41
C ARG A 57 11.27 6.56 10.53
N LYS A 58 12.35 6.92 9.84
CA LYS A 58 12.79 8.33 9.75
C LYS A 58 11.72 9.19 9.07
N ASP A 59 11.21 8.75 7.91
CA ASP A 59 10.16 9.46 7.19
C ASP A 59 8.86 9.59 8.01
N GLN A 60 8.54 8.59 8.82
CA GLN A 60 7.42 8.62 9.75
C GLN A 60 7.63 9.66 10.86
N ALA A 61 8.81 9.69 11.48
CA ALA A 61 9.15 10.66 12.52
C ALA A 61 9.13 12.11 12.02
N GLU A 62 9.45 12.31 10.74
CA GLU A 62 9.44 13.62 10.07
C GLU A 62 8.06 13.96 9.42
N GLY A 63 7.04 13.12 9.60
CA GLY A 63 5.70 13.34 9.07
C GLY A 63 5.58 13.20 7.54
N ARG A 64 6.59 12.64 6.87
CA ARG A 64 6.58 12.45 5.40
C ARG A 64 5.82 11.22 4.94
N SER A 65 5.68 10.22 5.82
CA SER A 65 4.97 8.98 5.51
C SER A 65 4.30 8.39 6.75
N ILE A 66 3.34 7.50 6.52
CA ILE A 66 2.73 6.68 7.58
C ILE A 66 2.80 5.23 7.13
N PRO A 67 3.90 4.53 7.42
CA PRO A 67 4.04 3.12 7.10
C PRO A 67 3.24 2.25 8.06
N HIS A 68 2.64 1.17 7.52
CA HIS A 68 1.90 0.17 8.28
C HIS A 68 2.46 -1.22 8.01
N ALA A 69 2.69 -1.98 9.08
CA ALA A 69 2.82 -3.42 8.99
C ALA A 69 1.44 -4.03 8.68
N VAL A 70 1.40 -4.98 7.78
CA VAL A 70 0.18 -5.69 7.41
C VAL A 70 0.22 -7.08 8.03
N LEU A 71 -0.81 -7.39 8.80
CA LEU A 71 -0.97 -8.67 9.48
C LEU A 71 -2.17 -9.42 8.90
N LEU A 72 -2.04 -10.73 8.79
CA LEU A 72 -3.11 -11.67 8.50
C LEU A 72 -3.17 -12.67 9.65
N ASP A 73 -4.31 -12.76 10.36
CA ASP A 73 -4.49 -13.59 11.55
C ASP A 73 -3.38 -13.36 12.62
N GLY A 74 -2.95 -12.13 12.79
CA GLY A 74 -1.90 -11.74 13.72
C GLY A 74 -0.46 -11.97 13.24
N ALA A 75 -0.25 -12.66 12.12
CA ALA A 75 1.08 -12.86 11.54
C ALA A 75 1.42 -11.74 10.56
N ILE A 76 2.63 -11.18 10.63
CA ILE A 76 3.11 -10.17 9.67
C ILE A 76 3.25 -10.83 8.28
N VAL A 77 2.63 -10.21 7.28
CA VAL A 77 2.66 -10.68 5.88
C VAL A 77 3.13 -9.63 4.88
N GLY A 78 3.46 -8.42 5.32
CA GLY A 78 3.94 -7.36 4.43
C GLY A 78 3.77 -5.96 4.99
N GLN A 79 3.76 -4.99 4.11
CA GLN A 79 3.56 -3.57 4.47
C GLN A 79 2.79 -2.81 3.41
N SER A 80 2.28 -1.64 3.81
CA SER A 80 1.77 -0.59 2.92
C SER A 80 1.93 0.77 3.59
N CYS A 81 2.11 1.85 2.82
CA CYS A 81 2.39 3.17 3.37
C CYS A 81 1.49 4.23 2.77
N TYR A 82 1.15 5.24 3.56
CA TYR A 82 0.82 6.55 3.03
C TYR A 82 2.11 7.32 2.76
N LEU A 83 2.22 7.88 1.59
CA LEU A 83 3.36 8.65 1.08
C LEU A 83 2.84 9.98 0.48
N ASN A 84 3.76 10.91 0.23
CA ASN A 84 3.41 12.16 -0.45
C ASN A 84 2.15 12.82 0.14
N ILE A 85 2.09 12.89 1.47
CA ILE A 85 0.96 13.47 2.20
C ILE A 85 0.95 14.97 1.94
N ARG A 86 -0.12 15.46 1.29
CA ARG A 86 -0.31 16.87 0.92
C ARG A 86 -1.57 17.43 1.58
N PRO A 87 -1.49 17.87 2.86
CA PRO A 87 -2.67 18.32 3.62
C PRO A 87 -3.44 19.45 2.95
N ARG A 88 -2.71 20.43 2.36
CA ARG A 88 -3.28 21.58 1.67
C ARG A 88 -4.09 21.17 0.44
N ASP A 89 -3.57 20.22 -0.34
CA ASP A 89 -4.18 19.78 -1.61
C ASP A 89 -5.12 18.59 -1.40
N ALA A 90 -5.34 18.17 -0.14
CA ALA A 90 -6.15 17.01 0.24
C ALA A 90 -5.81 15.74 -0.55
N GLY A 91 -4.52 15.55 -0.86
CA GLY A 91 -4.01 14.42 -1.65
C GLY A 91 -3.06 13.54 -0.86
N VAL A 92 -3.07 12.24 -1.13
CA VAL A 92 -2.14 11.26 -0.54
C VAL A 92 -1.86 10.12 -1.52
N GLU A 93 -0.65 9.57 -1.47
CA GLU A 93 -0.29 8.36 -2.21
C GLU A 93 -0.33 7.14 -1.27
N ILE A 94 -0.86 6.01 -1.75
CA ILE A 94 -0.68 4.71 -1.12
C ILE A 94 0.35 3.93 -1.94
N GLY A 95 1.52 3.70 -1.35
CA GLY A 95 2.66 3.07 -2.00
C GLY A 95 3.52 2.24 -1.05
N SER A 96 4.73 1.91 -1.50
CA SER A 96 5.64 1.00 -0.78
C SER A 96 4.96 -0.29 -0.30
N THR A 97 4.01 -0.79 -1.11
CA THR A 97 3.17 -1.95 -0.79
C THR A 97 3.82 -3.22 -1.32
N TRP A 98 4.02 -4.18 -0.43
CA TRP A 98 4.42 -5.52 -0.78
C TRP A 98 3.86 -6.53 0.23
N TYR A 99 3.69 -7.77 -0.21
CA TYR A 99 3.18 -8.86 0.62
C TYR A 99 3.96 -10.14 0.33
N ALA A 100 4.10 -10.99 1.33
CA ALA A 100 4.57 -12.37 1.16
C ALA A 100 3.80 -13.04 0.02
N ARG A 101 4.46 -13.90 -0.75
CA ARG A 101 3.83 -14.59 -1.88
C ARG A 101 2.59 -15.38 -1.48
N SER A 102 2.61 -16.01 -0.30
CA SER A 102 1.46 -16.73 0.28
C SER A 102 0.25 -15.84 0.59
N ALA A 103 0.44 -14.54 0.76
CA ALA A 103 -0.61 -13.56 1.04
C ALA A 103 -1.09 -12.82 -0.23
N GLN A 104 -0.49 -13.11 -1.39
CA GLN A 104 -0.91 -12.53 -2.67
C GLN A 104 -2.09 -13.29 -3.28
N GLY A 105 -2.86 -12.61 -4.14
CA GLY A 105 -4.01 -13.20 -4.84
C GLY A 105 -5.26 -13.39 -3.99
N GLY A 106 -5.16 -13.29 -2.65
CA GLY A 106 -6.25 -13.45 -1.69
C GLY A 106 -6.87 -12.14 -1.20
N ILE A 107 -7.29 -12.16 0.07
CA ILE A 107 -8.03 -11.07 0.73
C ILE A 107 -7.14 -9.90 1.18
N VAL A 108 -5.82 -10.08 1.34
CA VAL A 108 -4.94 -9.10 1.98
C VAL A 108 -4.92 -7.80 1.22
N ASN A 109 -4.58 -7.80 -0.08
CA ASN A 109 -4.50 -6.57 -0.85
C ASN A 109 -5.84 -5.82 -0.96
N PRO A 110 -6.99 -6.47 -1.28
CA PRO A 110 -8.28 -5.76 -1.30
C PRO A 110 -8.68 -5.23 0.07
N SER A 111 -8.43 -5.93 1.18
CA SER A 111 -8.68 -5.42 2.54
C SER A 111 -7.81 -4.21 2.86
N CYS A 112 -6.50 -4.28 2.57
CA CYS A 112 -5.60 -3.15 2.77
C CYS A 112 -6.03 -1.91 1.97
N LYS A 113 -6.43 -2.08 0.71
CA LYS A 113 -6.88 -0.96 -0.12
C LYS A 113 -8.20 -0.39 0.38
N LEU A 114 -9.14 -1.24 0.79
CA LEU A 114 -10.40 -0.80 1.38
C LEU A 114 -10.15 0.04 2.65
N LEU A 115 -9.30 -0.45 3.55
CA LEU A 115 -8.97 0.21 4.82
C LEU A 115 -8.21 1.53 4.59
N LEU A 116 -7.14 1.51 3.81
CA LEU A 116 -6.30 2.70 3.62
C LEU A 116 -7.02 3.80 2.83
N ILE A 117 -7.70 3.45 1.73
CA ILE A 117 -8.41 4.45 0.92
C ILE A 117 -9.60 5.01 1.72
N GLY A 118 -10.38 4.14 2.38
CA GLY A 118 -11.50 4.55 3.21
C GLY A 118 -11.07 5.47 4.35
N ASN A 119 -10.00 5.11 5.07
CA ASN A 119 -9.45 5.95 6.13
C ASN A 119 -8.93 7.30 5.61
N ALA A 120 -8.27 7.34 4.44
CA ALA A 120 -7.82 8.60 3.85
C ALA A 120 -9.00 9.54 3.55
N PHE A 121 -10.07 9.03 2.94
CA PHE A 121 -11.26 9.83 2.66
C PHE A 121 -12.00 10.23 3.95
N ALA A 122 -12.08 9.36 4.94
CA ALA A 122 -12.67 9.70 6.25
C ALA A 122 -11.90 10.82 6.96
N GLN A 123 -10.59 10.95 6.72
CA GLN A 123 -9.74 12.00 7.27
C GLN A 123 -9.57 13.22 6.33
N GLY A 124 -10.45 13.38 5.34
CA GLY A 124 -10.55 14.57 4.51
C GLY A 124 -9.67 14.58 3.26
N ALA A 125 -9.17 13.42 2.80
CA ALA A 125 -8.58 13.36 1.46
C ALA A 125 -9.66 13.55 0.39
N GLU A 126 -9.30 14.20 -0.71
CA GLU A 126 -10.12 14.30 -1.93
C GLU A 126 -9.58 13.38 -3.02
N ARG A 127 -8.31 12.98 -2.89
CA ARG A 127 -7.62 12.17 -3.89
C ARG A 127 -6.64 11.19 -3.23
N VAL A 128 -6.74 9.93 -3.62
CA VAL A 128 -5.76 8.89 -3.29
C VAL A 128 -5.05 8.45 -4.56
N GLU A 129 -3.72 8.55 -4.56
CA GLU A 129 -2.87 8.19 -5.68
C GLU A 129 -2.25 6.81 -5.47
N LEU A 130 -2.04 6.11 -6.59
CA LEU A 130 -1.29 4.86 -6.63
C LEU A 130 -0.37 4.91 -7.84
N LYS A 131 0.84 4.37 -7.69
CA LYS A 131 1.77 4.30 -8.81
C LYS A 131 2.57 3.02 -8.81
N THR A 132 2.99 2.60 -9.99
CA THR A 132 3.85 1.42 -10.14
C THR A 132 4.78 1.58 -11.33
N ASP A 133 5.80 0.71 -11.41
CA ASP A 133 6.59 0.58 -12.62
C ASP A 133 5.67 0.24 -13.81
N ALA A 134 5.84 0.92 -14.93
CA ALA A 134 5.04 0.66 -16.13
C ALA A 134 5.18 -0.79 -16.62
N LEU A 135 6.30 -1.45 -16.31
CA LEU A 135 6.56 -2.86 -16.61
C LEU A 135 5.89 -3.84 -15.62
N ASN A 136 5.39 -3.36 -14.47
CA ASN A 136 4.72 -4.19 -13.48
C ASN A 136 3.26 -4.45 -13.89
N ALA A 137 3.05 -5.36 -14.83
CA ALA A 137 1.73 -5.71 -15.34
C ALA A 137 0.77 -6.20 -14.23
N GLN A 138 1.29 -6.96 -13.24
CA GLN A 138 0.49 -7.46 -12.12
C GLN A 138 -0.08 -6.32 -11.27
N SER A 139 0.75 -5.35 -10.90
CA SER A 139 0.31 -4.21 -10.10
C SER A 139 -0.67 -3.32 -10.88
N ARG A 140 -0.40 -3.06 -12.17
CA ARG A 140 -1.31 -2.31 -13.04
C ARG A 140 -2.68 -2.96 -13.14
N ALA A 141 -2.71 -4.29 -13.39
CA ALA A 141 -3.96 -5.05 -13.44
C ALA A 141 -4.71 -5.02 -12.09
N ALA A 142 -4.00 -5.10 -10.96
CA ALA A 142 -4.60 -5.03 -9.63
C ALA A 142 -5.26 -3.67 -9.36
N MET A 143 -4.62 -2.57 -9.77
CA MET A 143 -5.16 -1.20 -9.64
C MET A 143 -6.41 -1.01 -10.49
N LEU A 144 -6.39 -1.45 -11.76
CA LEU A 144 -7.57 -1.40 -12.63
C LEU A 144 -8.72 -2.27 -12.09
N LYS A 145 -8.41 -3.50 -11.64
CA LYS A 145 -9.41 -4.40 -11.06
C LYS A 145 -10.04 -3.85 -9.79
N MET A 146 -9.35 -3.00 -9.07
CA MET A 146 -9.87 -2.29 -7.89
C MET A 146 -10.83 -1.16 -8.26
N GLY A 147 -10.78 -0.66 -9.50
CA GLY A 147 -11.56 0.48 -9.97
C GLY A 147 -10.78 1.82 -9.93
N ALA A 148 -9.47 1.80 -9.76
CA ALA A 148 -8.67 3.01 -9.87
C ALA A 148 -8.59 3.46 -11.34
N THR A 149 -8.67 4.77 -11.56
CA THR A 149 -8.54 5.38 -12.88
C THR A 149 -7.08 5.48 -13.29
N PHE A 150 -6.72 4.97 -14.47
CA PHE A 150 -5.40 5.18 -15.06
C PHE A 150 -5.29 6.61 -15.60
N GLU A 151 -4.21 7.32 -15.21
CA GLU A 151 -4.03 8.74 -15.56
C GLU A 151 -2.89 8.99 -16.55
N GLY A 152 -1.99 8.02 -16.70
CA GLY A 152 -0.91 8.16 -17.67
C GLY A 152 0.41 7.54 -17.25
N ILE A 153 1.41 7.73 -18.11
CA ILE A 153 2.79 7.28 -17.91
C ILE A 153 3.70 8.49 -17.75
N HIS A 154 4.36 8.61 -16.60
CA HIS A 154 5.47 9.53 -16.43
C HIS A 154 6.76 8.87 -16.91
N ARG A 155 7.29 9.31 -18.04
CA ARG A 155 8.51 8.73 -18.63
C ARG A 155 9.75 9.13 -17.83
N LYS A 156 10.67 8.14 -17.60
CA LYS A 156 11.94 8.35 -16.88
C LYS A 156 11.77 9.01 -15.50
N HIS A 157 10.67 8.67 -14.81
CA HIS A 157 10.24 9.34 -13.59
C HIS A 157 11.12 9.05 -12.37
N MET A 158 11.64 7.83 -12.28
CA MET A 158 12.42 7.38 -11.12
C MET A 158 13.59 6.48 -11.57
N ARG A 159 14.52 6.18 -10.67
CA ARG A 159 15.51 5.11 -10.86
C ARG A 159 15.04 3.83 -10.20
N ARG A 160 15.26 2.70 -10.88
CA ARG A 160 15.12 1.37 -10.28
C ARG A 160 16.31 1.06 -9.38
N ALA A 161 16.21 0.00 -8.60
CA ALA A 161 17.28 -0.49 -7.73
C ALA A 161 18.58 -0.88 -8.50
N ASP A 162 18.48 -1.21 -9.78
CA ASP A 162 19.61 -1.50 -10.69
C ASP A 162 20.23 -0.25 -11.33
N GLY A 163 19.66 0.94 -11.06
CA GLY A 163 20.09 2.23 -11.59
C GLY A 163 19.46 2.62 -12.93
N THR A 164 18.71 1.74 -13.58
CA THR A 164 17.99 2.07 -14.82
C THR A 164 16.86 3.06 -14.58
N LEU A 165 16.47 3.81 -15.61
CA LEU A 165 15.34 4.72 -15.50
C LEU A 165 14.02 3.97 -15.68
N ARG A 166 13.07 4.28 -14.81
CA ARG A 166 11.74 3.70 -14.74
C ARG A 166 10.72 4.67 -15.30
N ASP A 167 9.89 4.18 -16.21
CA ASP A 167 8.61 4.80 -16.51
C ASP A 167 7.59 4.39 -15.44
N THR A 168 6.78 5.32 -14.98
CA THR A 168 5.82 5.09 -13.89
C THR A 168 4.40 5.26 -14.38
N ALA A 169 3.59 4.23 -14.20
CA ALA A 169 2.15 4.27 -14.41
C ALA A 169 1.45 4.86 -13.19
N TRP A 170 0.64 5.90 -13.40
CA TRP A 170 -0.13 6.60 -12.37
C TRP A 170 -1.60 6.24 -12.44
N PHE A 171 -2.18 6.08 -11.25
CA PHE A 171 -3.59 5.79 -11.04
C PHE A 171 -4.11 6.61 -9.87
N SER A 172 -5.41 6.84 -9.84
CA SER A 172 -6.07 7.50 -8.73
C SER A 172 -7.45 6.93 -8.42
N VAL A 173 -7.87 7.19 -7.18
CA VAL A 173 -9.26 7.16 -6.75
C VAL A 173 -9.57 8.54 -6.20
N ILE A 174 -10.57 9.21 -6.74
CA ILE A 174 -11.09 10.47 -6.19
C ILE A 174 -12.32 10.19 -5.33
N ARG A 175 -12.65 11.12 -4.46
CA ARG A 175 -13.74 10.97 -3.47
C ARG A 175 -15.06 10.58 -4.10
N GLU A 176 -15.40 11.18 -5.24
CA GLU A 176 -16.67 10.95 -5.94
C GLU A 176 -16.80 9.50 -6.44
N TYR A 177 -15.70 8.85 -6.79
CA TYR A 177 -15.70 7.47 -7.27
C TYR A 177 -15.51 6.44 -6.16
N TRP A 178 -15.17 6.88 -4.94
CA TRP A 178 -14.93 5.98 -3.82
C TRP A 178 -16.13 5.05 -3.50
N PRO A 179 -17.39 5.48 -3.51
CA PRO A 179 -18.50 4.57 -3.25
C PRO A 179 -18.53 3.36 -4.17
N ALA A 180 -18.27 3.55 -5.47
CA ALA A 180 -18.23 2.46 -6.44
C ALA A 180 -17.01 1.55 -6.26
N VAL A 181 -15.82 2.14 -6.00
CA VAL A 181 -14.58 1.39 -5.70
C VAL A 181 -14.74 0.58 -4.42
N ARG A 182 -15.31 1.18 -3.37
CA ARG A 182 -15.62 0.50 -2.10
C ARG A 182 -16.50 -0.71 -2.32
N ALA A 183 -17.64 -0.54 -3.00
CA ALA A 183 -18.57 -1.63 -3.29
C ALA A 183 -17.91 -2.77 -4.06
N GLY A 184 -17.07 -2.47 -5.06
CA GLY A 184 -16.30 -3.47 -5.79
C GLY A 184 -15.30 -4.25 -4.93
N LEU A 185 -14.61 -3.57 -4.02
CA LEU A 185 -13.68 -4.21 -3.07
C LEU A 185 -14.45 -5.09 -2.07
N GLU A 186 -15.57 -4.61 -1.53
CA GLU A 186 -16.42 -5.36 -0.59
C GLU A 186 -17.01 -6.62 -1.24
N ALA A 187 -17.52 -6.52 -2.48
CA ALA A 187 -18.02 -7.69 -3.22
C ALA A 187 -16.92 -8.74 -3.43
N ARG A 188 -15.70 -8.35 -3.72
CA ARG A 188 -14.56 -9.27 -3.85
C ARG A 188 -14.22 -9.98 -2.53
N LEU A 189 -14.27 -9.24 -1.41
CA LEU A 189 -14.01 -9.81 -0.08
C LEU A 189 -15.10 -10.78 0.34
N THR A 190 -16.37 -10.47 0.06
CA THR A 190 -17.50 -11.37 0.30
C THR A 190 -17.37 -12.66 -0.52
N ALA A 191 -17.04 -12.55 -1.81
CA ALA A 191 -16.82 -13.72 -2.68
C ALA A 191 -15.64 -14.60 -2.23
N ALA A 192 -14.67 -14.02 -1.51
CA ALA A 192 -13.56 -14.77 -0.91
C ALA A 192 -13.87 -15.34 0.49
N GLY A 193 -15.13 -15.29 0.96
CA GLY A 193 -15.56 -15.85 2.24
C GLY A 193 -15.33 -14.95 3.45
N GLN A 194 -15.06 -13.66 3.24
CA GLN A 194 -15.08 -12.65 4.31
C GLN A 194 -16.41 -11.89 4.30
N SER A 195 -17.40 -12.38 5.04
CA SER A 195 -18.61 -11.60 5.34
C SER A 195 -18.23 -10.34 6.10
N GLY A 196 -18.85 -9.21 5.73
CA GLY A 196 -18.64 -7.93 6.38
C GLY A 196 -18.95 -8.01 7.89
N PHE A 197 -18.10 -7.37 8.69
CA PHE A 197 -18.53 -6.96 10.02
C PHE A 197 -19.32 -5.67 9.86
N ASP A 198 -20.50 -5.64 10.45
CA ASP A 198 -21.32 -4.44 10.53
C ASP A 198 -20.57 -3.31 11.23
N ASP A 199 -20.63 -2.11 10.62
CA ASP A 199 -20.18 -0.88 11.23
C ASP A 199 -21.09 -0.62 12.47
N GLY A 200 -20.56 -0.85 13.68
CA GLY A 200 -21.16 -0.42 14.94
C GLY A 200 -20.72 1.00 15.29
#